data_3c85d885d375dddd962806b4e0ede6f7
#
_entry.id   3c85d885d375dddd962806b4e0ede6f7
#
_cell.length_a   1.000
_cell.length_b   1.000
_cell.length_c   1.000
_cell.angle_alpha   90.00
_cell.angle_beta   90.00
_cell.angle_gamma   90.00
#
_symmetry.space_group_name_H-M   'P 1'
#
loop_
_entity.id
_entity.type
_entity.pdbx_description
1 polymer ?
#
loop_
_entity_poly.entity_id
_entity_poly.type
_entity_poly.pdbx_seq_one_letter_code
_entity_poly.pdbx_strand_id
1 'polypeptide(L)'
;DDYWSIAFSEVRRNVNEKNLESLEKIYELCQKRGVKLVLVKAPLPCYDRVIEETNTIQDWADERGIELINYMRLQDVLEMNFYTDSLDGGVHLNEIGAKRVSKHLAQHLKEYYFDHN
;
A
#
# COMPACT_ATOMS: atom_id res chain seq x y z
N ASP A 1 21.98 2.12 1.80
CA ASP A 1 22.28 2.49 0.47
C ASP A 1 21.51 1.65 -0.54
N ASP A 2 22.12 0.74 -1.29
CA ASP A 2 21.41 0.01 -2.33
C ASP A 2 20.27 -0.87 -1.83
N TYR A 3 20.38 -1.32 -0.59
CA TYR A 3 19.31 -2.11 0.02
C TYR A 3 17.98 -1.32 0.07
N TRP A 4 18.09 -0.02 0.20
CA TRP A 4 16.94 0.88 0.28
C TRP A 4 16.70 1.63 -1.02
N SER A 5 17.44 1.32 -2.06
CA SER A 5 17.29 2.03 -3.31
C SER A 5 15.97 1.68 -3.97
N ILE A 6 15.46 2.61 -4.75
CA ILE A 6 14.08 2.57 -5.21
C ILE A 6 14.00 2.30 -6.71
N ALA A 7 14.61 1.23 -7.16
CA ALA A 7 14.42 0.76 -8.51
C ALA A 7 13.28 -0.26 -8.48
N PHE A 8 12.07 0.16 -8.86
CA PHE A 8 10.90 -0.70 -8.75
C PHE A 8 10.69 -1.52 -10.01
N SER A 9 10.45 -2.80 -9.82
CA SER A 9 10.04 -3.68 -10.92
C SER A 9 8.66 -3.28 -11.42
N GLU A 10 8.46 -3.34 -12.73
CA GLU A 10 7.15 -3.13 -13.35
C GLU A 10 6.47 -4.45 -13.75
N VAL A 11 7.06 -5.57 -13.38
CA VAL A 11 6.51 -6.88 -13.67
C VAL A 11 5.23 -7.11 -12.85
N ARG A 12 4.27 -7.84 -13.44
CA ARG A 12 3.05 -8.26 -12.76
C ARG A 12 3.21 -9.72 -12.39
N ARG A 13 3.24 -9.99 -11.09
CA ARG A 13 3.39 -11.35 -10.56
C ARG A 13 2.03 -11.88 -10.14
N ASN A 14 1.78 -13.13 -10.41
CA ASN A 14 0.52 -13.77 -10.02
C ASN A 14 0.32 -13.70 -8.50
N VAL A 15 -0.88 -13.33 -8.11
CA VAL A 15 -1.30 -13.28 -6.70
C VAL A 15 -2.13 -14.53 -6.44
N ASN A 16 -2.06 -15.04 -5.22
CA ASN A 16 -2.83 -16.21 -4.81
C ASN A 16 -4.32 -15.98 -5.11
N GLU A 17 -4.95 -16.93 -5.79
CA GLU A 17 -6.36 -16.84 -6.18
C GLU A 17 -7.30 -16.60 -5.02
N LYS A 18 -7.03 -17.24 -3.88
CA LYS A 18 -7.87 -17.07 -2.68
C LYS A 18 -7.80 -15.65 -2.15
N ASN A 19 -6.65 -15.01 -2.28
CA ASN A 19 -6.49 -13.61 -1.87
C ASN A 19 -7.29 -12.69 -2.78
N LEU A 20 -7.26 -12.95 -4.09
CA LEU A 20 -8.04 -12.17 -5.05
C LEU A 20 -9.54 -12.39 -4.84
N GLU A 21 -9.96 -13.61 -4.56
CA GLU A 21 -11.37 -13.91 -4.24
C GLU A 21 -11.82 -13.15 -3.00
N SER A 22 -10.96 -13.08 -1.97
CA SER A 22 -11.26 -12.34 -0.75
C SER A 22 -11.41 -10.85 -1.02
N LEU A 23 -10.52 -10.29 -1.83
CA LEU A 23 -10.61 -8.89 -2.23
C LEU A 23 -11.90 -8.63 -3.01
N GLU A 24 -12.27 -9.53 -3.92
CA GLU A 24 -13.49 -9.40 -4.70
C GLU A 24 -14.73 -9.40 -3.79
N LYS A 25 -14.75 -10.27 -2.79
CA LYS A 25 -15.86 -10.33 -1.83
C LYS A 25 -15.96 -9.06 -0.99
N ILE A 26 -14.83 -8.51 -0.56
CA ILE A 26 -14.79 -7.26 0.18
C ILE A 26 -15.33 -6.13 -0.72
N TYR A 27 -14.87 -6.07 -1.96
CA TYR A 27 -15.32 -5.08 -2.91
C TYR A 27 -16.83 -5.14 -3.13
N GLU A 28 -17.35 -6.33 -3.38
CA GLU A 28 -18.79 -6.54 -3.58
C GLU A 28 -19.60 -6.12 -2.37
N LEU A 29 -19.13 -6.45 -1.17
CA LEU A 29 -19.79 -6.07 0.07
C LEU A 29 -19.81 -4.54 0.23
N CYS A 30 -18.70 -3.89 -0.06
CA CYS A 30 -18.62 -2.43 0.00
C CYS A 30 -19.56 -1.78 -1.00
N GLN A 31 -19.61 -2.31 -2.22
CA GLN A 31 -20.52 -1.81 -3.26
C GLN A 31 -21.97 -1.96 -2.81
N LYS A 32 -22.32 -3.11 -2.30
CA LYS A 32 -23.67 -3.40 -1.83
C LYS A 32 -24.11 -2.47 -0.70
N ARG A 33 -23.16 -2.07 0.13
CA ARG A 33 -23.44 -1.22 1.30
C ARG A 33 -23.19 0.26 1.06
N GLY A 34 -22.78 0.64 -0.14
CA GLY A 34 -22.46 2.03 -0.46
C GLY A 34 -21.26 2.56 0.32
N VAL A 35 -20.31 1.69 0.64
CA VAL A 35 -19.09 2.03 1.40
C VAL A 35 -17.92 2.17 0.43
N LYS A 36 -17.16 3.23 0.59
CA LYS A 36 -15.96 3.45 -0.21
C LYS A 36 -14.84 2.54 0.26
N LEU A 37 -14.23 1.80 -0.67
CA LEU A 37 -13.10 0.93 -0.38
C LEU A 37 -11.80 1.61 -0.84
N VAL A 38 -10.82 1.66 0.04
CA VAL A 38 -9.48 2.14 -0.27
C VAL A 38 -8.50 1.07 0.21
N LEU A 39 -7.57 0.70 -0.64
CA LEU A 39 -6.53 -0.27 -0.29
C LEU A 39 -5.25 0.45 0.12
N VAL A 40 -4.53 -0.14 1.05
CA VAL A 40 -3.26 0.42 1.53
C VAL A 40 -2.22 -0.68 1.56
N LYS A 41 -1.06 -0.42 0.98
CA LYS A 41 0.10 -1.30 1.07
C LYS A 41 1.16 -0.65 1.93
N ALA A 42 1.49 -1.27 3.06
CA ALA A 42 2.51 -0.77 3.98
C ALA A 42 3.90 -0.81 3.32
N PRO A 43 4.78 0.13 3.70
CA PRO A 43 6.13 0.14 3.14
C PRO A 43 6.99 -0.97 3.72
N LEU A 44 7.82 -1.56 2.85
CA LEU A 44 8.84 -2.53 3.20
C LEU A 44 10.10 -2.17 2.42
N PRO A 45 11.28 -2.67 2.81
CA PRO A 45 12.45 -2.60 1.92
C PRO A 45 12.12 -3.22 0.57
N CYS A 46 12.81 -2.81 -0.48
CA CYS A 46 12.51 -3.24 -1.84
C CYS A 46 12.65 -4.74 -2.02
N TYR A 47 11.57 -5.46 -1.89
CA TYR A 47 11.46 -6.86 -2.26
C TYR A 47 10.71 -6.93 -3.58
N ASP A 48 11.40 -7.31 -4.65
CA ASP A 48 10.80 -7.36 -5.99
C ASP A 48 9.51 -8.16 -6.03
N ARG A 49 9.49 -9.30 -5.34
CA ARG A 49 8.30 -10.14 -5.30
C ARG A 49 7.08 -9.38 -4.76
N VAL A 50 7.26 -8.65 -3.66
CA VAL A 50 6.16 -7.91 -3.04
C VAL A 50 5.72 -6.77 -3.93
N ILE A 51 6.67 -6.08 -4.55
CA ILE A 51 6.38 -5.00 -5.50
C ILE A 51 5.59 -5.54 -6.69
N GLU A 52 6.02 -6.67 -7.23
CA GLU A 52 5.39 -7.27 -8.42
C GLU A 52 3.99 -7.79 -8.12
N GLU A 53 3.78 -8.39 -6.96
CA GLU A 53 2.44 -8.80 -6.54
C GLU A 53 1.54 -7.58 -6.31
N THR A 54 2.08 -6.52 -5.74
CA THR A 54 1.34 -5.29 -5.52
C THR A 54 0.98 -4.62 -6.84
N ASN A 55 1.85 -4.71 -7.86
CA ASN A 55 1.53 -4.21 -9.20
C ASN A 55 0.29 -4.90 -9.77
N THR A 56 0.15 -6.20 -9.54
CA THR A 56 -1.04 -6.96 -9.96
C THR A 56 -2.28 -6.48 -9.23
N ILE A 57 -2.17 -6.24 -7.92
CA ILE A 57 -3.28 -5.70 -7.13
C ILE A 57 -3.63 -4.28 -7.60
N GLN A 58 -2.64 -3.50 -8.00
CA GLN A 58 -2.88 -2.16 -8.56
C GLN A 58 -3.76 -2.24 -9.80
N ASP A 59 -3.46 -3.19 -10.71
CA ASP A 59 -4.27 -3.37 -11.91
C ASP A 59 -5.70 -3.76 -11.55
N TRP A 60 -5.86 -4.67 -10.59
CA TRP A 60 -7.17 -5.09 -10.10
C TRP A 60 -7.96 -3.91 -9.54
N ALA A 61 -7.30 -3.05 -8.76
CA ALA A 61 -7.91 -1.86 -8.17
C ALA A 61 -8.27 -0.84 -9.25
N ASP A 62 -7.37 -0.59 -10.20
CA ASP A 62 -7.59 0.36 -11.28
C ASP A 62 -8.81 0.00 -12.12
N GLU A 63 -8.97 -1.28 -12.43
CA GLU A 63 -10.13 -1.78 -13.19
C GLU A 63 -11.45 -1.50 -12.50
N ARG A 64 -11.43 -1.35 -11.19
CA ARG A 64 -12.63 -1.16 -10.36
C ARG A 64 -12.80 0.26 -9.85
N GLY A 65 -11.87 1.14 -10.20
CA GLY A 65 -11.89 2.52 -9.70
C GLY A 65 -11.60 2.63 -8.22
N ILE A 66 -10.85 1.68 -7.67
CA ILE A 66 -10.45 1.68 -6.27
C ILE A 66 -9.06 2.29 -6.15
N GLU A 67 -8.87 3.20 -5.20
CA GLU A 67 -7.53 3.72 -4.94
C GLU A 67 -6.71 2.70 -4.14
N LEU A 68 -5.49 2.45 -4.59
CA LEU A 68 -4.47 1.74 -3.82
C LEU A 68 -3.39 2.74 -3.42
N ILE A 69 -3.28 3.01 -2.13
CA ILE A 69 -2.20 3.84 -1.61
C ILE A 69 -1.02 2.93 -1.35
N ASN A 70 -0.06 2.96 -2.27
CA ASN A 70 1.06 2.03 -2.26
C ASN A 70 2.29 2.68 -1.62
N TYR A 71 2.46 2.48 -0.32
CA TYR A 71 3.59 3.05 0.40
C TYR A 71 4.93 2.41 0.04
N MET A 72 4.93 1.29 -0.68
CA MET A 72 6.17 0.76 -1.25
C MET A 72 6.80 1.77 -2.22
N ARG A 73 5.97 2.52 -2.94
CA ARG A 73 6.42 3.51 -3.92
C ARG A 73 6.47 4.93 -3.37
N LEU A 74 6.09 5.13 -2.11
CA LEU A 74 6.06 6.45 -1.46
C LEU A 74 7.11 6.58 -0.37
N GLN A 75 8.12 5.72 -0.36
CA GLN A 75 9.15 5.72 0.68
C GLN A 75 9.90 7.05 0.76
N ASP A 76 10.17 7.66 -0.39
CA ASP A 76 10.82 8.96 -0.44
C ASP A 76 9.93 10.07 0.14
N VAL A 77 8.65 10.02 -0.20
CA VAL A 77 7.67 11.01 0.29
C VAL A 77 7.57 10.93 1.81
N LEU A 78 7.64 9.72 2.37
CA LEU A 78 7.59 9.51 3.81
C LEU A 78 8.94 9.76 4.50
N GLU A 79 10.00 9.91 3.72
CA GLU A 79 11.36 10.01 4.26
C GLU A 79 11.71 8.82 5.13
N MET A 80 11.30 7.62 4.70
CA MET A 80 11.49 6.39 5.48
C MET A 80 12.96 6.02 5.58
N ASN A 81 13.36 5.62 6.79
CA ASN A 81 14.65 5.02 7.05
C ASN A 81 14.43 3.71 7.79
N PHE A 82 14.53 2.59 7.10
CA PHE A 82 14.22 1.30 7.68
C PHE A 82 15.20 0.87 8.78
N TYR A 83 16.36 1.49 8.88
CA TYR A 83 17.27 1.23 9.99
C TYR A 83 16.75 1.80 11.31
N THR A 84 16.01 2.90 11.27
CA THR A 84 15.49 3.58 12.46
C THR A 84 13.98 3.44 12.62
N ASP A 85 13.25 3.17 11.51
CA ASP A 85 11.80 3.22 11.48
C ASP A 85 11.15 1.83 11.43
N SER A 86 11.96 0.77 11.54
CA SER A 86 11.46 -0.59 11.42
C SER A 86 12.03 -1.52 12.48
N LEU A 87 11.39 -2.67 12.60
CA LEU A 87 11.84 -3.84 13.35
C LEU A 87 12.31 -4.91 12.37
N ASP A 88 12.99 -5.94 12.88
CA ASP A 88 13.30 -7.16 12.10
C ASP A 88 13.97 -6.86 10.76
N GLY A 89 14.91 -5.91 10.73
CA GLY A 89 15.63 -5.58 9.51
C GLY A 89 14.76 -4.95 8.42
N GLY A 90 13.66 -4.33 8.80
CA GLY A 90 12.78 -3.64 7.86
C GLY A 90 11.49 -4.38 7.56
N VAL A 91 11.29 -5.58 8.10
CA VAL A 91 10.09 -6.38 7.80
C VAL A 91 8.83 -5.78 8.40
N HIS A 92 8.95 -5.20 9.58
CA HIS A 92 7.82 -4.55 10.26
C HIS A 92 8.20 -3.14 10.67
N LEU A 93 7.25 -2.22 10.62
CA LEU A 93 7.45 -0.85 11.10
C LEU A 93 7.51 -0.84 12.63
N ASN A 94 8.38 0.00 13.17
CA ASN A 94 8.32 0.30 14.59
C ASN A 94 7.37 1.48 14.81
N GLU A 95 7.32 1.98 16.05
CA GLU A 95 6.44 3.09 16.39
C GLU A 95 6.71 4.33 15.53
N ILE A 96 7.97 4.62 15.25
CA ILE A 96 8.37 5.79 14.44
C ILE A 96 7.87 5.64 13.01
N GLY A 97 8.12 4.48 12.39
CA GLY A 97 7.70 4.19 11.04
C GLY A 97 6.18 4.18 10.91
N ALA A 98 5.50 3.58 11.87
CA ALA A 98 4.04 3.53 11.90
C ALA A 98 3.44 4.93 12.01
N LYS A 99 4.03 5.81 12.79
CA LYS A 99 3.57 7.21 12.90
C LYS A 99 3.72 7.96 11.59
N ARG A 100 4.82 7.75 10.86
CA ARG A 100 5.01 8.39 9.55
C ARG A 100 3.92 7.99 8.58
N VAL A 101 3.65 6.70 8.47
CA VAL A 101 2.60 6.17 7.58
C VAL A 101 1.23 6.67 8.01
N SER A 102 0.91 6.54 9.30
CA SER A 102 -0.40 6.93 9.82
C SER A 102 -0.68 8.41 9.63
N LYS A 103 0.32 9.26 9.83
CA LYS A 103 0.16 10.70 9.63
C LYS A 103 -0.14 11.02 8.17
N HIS A 104 0.62 10.42 7.26
CA HIS A 104 0.41 10.62 5.82
C HIS A 104 -0.97 10.12 5.41
N LEU A 105 -1.32 8.91 5.84
CA LEU A 105 -2.61 8.31 5.51
C LEU A 105 -3.77 9.14 6.03
N ALA A 106 -3.71 9.59 7.29
CA ALA A 106 -4.76 10.40 7.87
C ALA A 106 -4.96 11.70 7.08
N GLN A 107 -3.87 12.35 6.71
CA GLN A 107 -3.91 13.59 5.96
C GLN A 107 -4.47 13.37 4.55
N HIS A 108 -4.07 12.29 3.90
CA HIS A 108 -4.57 11.92 2.57
C HIS A 108 -6.06 11.64 2.61
N LEU A 109 -6.52 10.86 3.58
CA LEU A 109 -7.95 10.53 3.72
C LEU A 109 -8.76 11.79 4.01
N LYS A 110 -8.26 12.65 4.88
CA LYS A 110 -8.93 13.90 5.19
C LYS A 110 -9.10 14.75 3.93
N GLU A 111 -8.01 14.92 3.17
CA GLU A 111 -8.01 15.78 1.98
C GLU A 111 -8.91 15.25 0.88
N TYR A 112 -8.87 13.95 0.60
CA TYR A 112 -9.52 13.38 -0.58
C TYR A 112 -10.85 12.71 -0.30
N TYR A 113 -11.17 12.39 0.96
CA TYR A 113 -12.38 11.62 1.28
C TYR A 113 -13.28 12.27 2.31
N PHE A 114 -12.78 13.12 3.17
CA PHE A 114 -13.53 13.64 4.29
C PHE A 114 -13.63 15.16 4.37
N ASP A 115 -12.80 15.87 3.63
CA ASP A 115 -12.74 17.33 3.71
C ASP A 115 -13.29 17.99 2.45
N HIS A 116 -14.50 17.60 2.09
CA HIS A 116 -15.17 18.10 0.89
C HIS A 116 -16.37 18.94 1.26
N ASN A 117 -16.11 20.14 1.65
CA ASN A 117 -17.22 21.08 1.90
C ASN A 117 -17.20 22.22 0.91
#